data_921a91636b2463d5783856d4a8960566
#
_entry.id   921a91636b2463d5783856d4a8960566
#
_cell.length_a   1.000
_cell.length_b   1.000
_cell.length_c   1.000
_cell.angle_alpha   90.00
_cell.angle_beta   90.00
_cell.angle_gamma   90.00
#
_symmetry.space_group_name_H-M   'P 1'
#
loop_
_entity.id
_entity.type
_entity.pdbx_description
1 polymer ?
#
loop_
_entity_poly.entity_id
_entity_poly.type
_entity_poly.pdbx_seq_one_letter_code
_entity_poly.pdbx_strand_id
1 'polypeptide(L)'
;MGKLHLFDMDGTLLYGTAAAVEIARQLGMERETAELERGFAAGKLTPVQYAQRSCELWAAELTELHVAAAFDGAPWLTGIREVWADIRARGERCAVISLSPSFFVERLLAWGADTAHGSLWPAVPFRQPVEPAGILSSAAKVRIADELCVQYGLTRADCVAYGDSLSDTALFAAVPRSVAVNADHHVSGLAWAAYAGRDLRGAYELVRTGQ
;
A
#
# COMPACT_ATOMS: atom_id res chain seq x y z
N MET A 1 -4.43 25.44 4.48
CA MET A 1 -5.05 24.51 3.53
C MET A 1 -4.72 23.11 4.01
N GLY A 2 -5.71 22.20 3.98
CA GLY A 2 -5.49 20.81 4.40
C GLY A 2 -4.54 20.09 3.44
N LYS A 3 -3.88 19.03 3.92
CA LYS A 3 -3.05 18.14 3.09
C LYS A 3 -3.73 16.80 2.89
N LEU A 4 -3.34 16.09 1.84
CA LEU A 4 -3.68 14.69 1.60
C LEU A 4 -2.40 13.85 1.68
N HIS A 5 -2.33 12.99 2.69
CA HIS A 5 -1.24 12.05 2.88
C HIS A 5 -1.59 10.71 2.23
N LEU A 6 -0.79 10.29 1.25
CA LEU A 6 -0.98 9.11 0.43
C LEU A 6 0.08 8.07 0.81
N PHE A 7 -0.34 6.99 1.44
CA PHE A 7 0.55 5.93 1.91
C PHE A 7 0.46 4.70 1.00
N ASP A 8 1.60 4.22 0.52
CA ASP A 8 1.69 2.82 0.10
C ASP A 8 1.66 1.91 1.33
N MET A 9 1.40 0.61 1.13
CA MET A 9 1.31 -0.35 2.22
C MET A 9 2.50 -1.30 2.28
N ASP A 10 2.73 -2.07 1.22
CA ASP A 10 3.74 -3.12 1.18
C ASP A 10 5.14 -2.51 1.15
N GLY A 11 6.03 -2.91 2.06
CA GLY A 11 7.35 -2.30 2.21
C GLY A 11 7.35 -0.93 2.90
N THR A 12 6.23 -0.21 2.89
CA THR A 12 6.07 1.15 3.43
C THR A 12 5.46 1.15 4.83
N LEU A 13 4.21 0.71 4.98
CA LEU A 13 3.55 0.52 6.28
C LEU A 13 3.86 -0.87 6.86
N LEU A 14 4.02 -1.88 6.00
CA LEU A 14 4.53 -3.21 6.32
C LEU A 14 6.06 -3.20 6.18
N TYR A 15 6.77 -3.53 7.25
CA TYR A 15 8.23 -3.50 7.25
C TYR A 15 8.84 -4.71 6.54
N GLY A 16 9.43 -4.48 5.37
CA GLY A 16 10.22 -5.47 4.64
C GLY A 16 9.44 -6.69 4.16
N THR A 17 8.13 -6.56 3.98
CA THR A 17 7.24 -7.63 3.52
C THR A 17 6.05 -7.06 2.75
N ALA A 18 5.21 -7.94 2.20
CA ALA A 18 3.99 -7.62 1.49
C ALA A 18 2.80 -8.46 2.01
N ALA A 19 1.58 -7.97 1.81
CA ALA A 19 0.36 -8.67 2.22
C ALA A 19 0.31 -10.12 1.71
N ALA A 20 0.70 -10.35 0.45
CA ALA A 20 0.73 -11.68 -0.14
C ALA A 20 1.68 -12.63 0.60
N VAL A 21 2.83 -12.14 1.06
CA VAL A 21 3.81 -12.92 1.83
C VAL A 21 3.23 -13.27 3.21
N GLU A 22 2.57 -12.32 3.87
CA GLU A 22 1.96 -12.57 5.19
C GLU A 22 0.79 -13.56 5.09
N ILE A 23 -0.03 -13.48 4.05
CA ILE A 23 -1.08 -14.47 3.76
C ILE A 23 -0.45 -15.86 3.51
N ALA A 24 0.59 -15.93 2.69
CA ALA A 24 1.27 -17.19 2.38
C ALA A 24 1.85 -17.88 3.62
N ARG A 25 2.33 -17.12 4.60
CA ARG A 25 2.79 -17.68 5.89
C ARG A 25 1.68 -18.38 6.66
N GLN A 26 0.45 -17.87 6.60
CA GLN A 26 -0.69 -18.52 7.24
C GLN A 26 -1.10 -19.82 6.54
N LEU A 27 -0.77 -19.93 5.24
CA LEU A 27 -1.12 -21.08 4.41
C LEU A 27 0.02 -22.10 4.27
N GLY A 28 1.24 -21.80 4.75
CA GLY A 28 2.43 -22.62 4.51
C GLY A 28 2.87 -22.65 3.03
N MET A 29 2.58 -21.56 2.29
CA MET A 29 2.83 -21.44 0.83
C MET A 29 3.88 -20.38 0.49
N GLU A 30 4.81 -20.11 1.42
CA GLU A 30 5.79 -19.02 1.28
C GLU A 30 6.70 -19.22 0.07
N ARG A 31 7.08 -20.47 -0.24
CA ARG A 31 7.98 -20.76 -1.36
C ARG A 31 7.33 -20.45 -2.70
N GLU A 32 6.11 -20.92 -2.90
CA GLU A 32 5.32 -20.75 -4.12
C GLU A 32 5.00 -19.26 -4.33
N THR A 33 4.59 -18.57 -3.26
CA THR A 33 4.32 -17.13 -3.30
C THR A 33 5.59 -16.34 -3.59
N ALA A 34 6.73 -16.69 -2.99
CA ALA A 34 7.99 -16.01 -3.29
C ALA A 34 8.44 -16.20 -4.76
N GLU A 35 8.07 -17.30 -5.42
CA GLU A 35 8.29 -17.48 -6.87
C GLU A 35 7.42 -16.52 -7.69
N LEU A 36 6.15 -16.32 -7.32
CA LEU A 36 5.26 -15.33 -7.95
C LEU A 36 5.78 -13.90 -7.74
N GLU A 37 6.18 -13.55 -6.52
CA GLU A 37 6.77 -12.24 -6.18
C GLU A 37 8.01 -11.94 -7.04
N ARG A 38 8.94 -12.90 -7.14
CA ARG A 38 10.13 -12.74 -7.99
C ARG A 38 9.76 -12.56 -9.47
N GLY A 39 8.76 -13.32 -9.94
CA GLY A 39 8.24 -13.19 -11.31
C GLY A 39 7.63 -11.82 -11.57
N PHE A 40 6.88 -11.30 -10.63
CA PHE A 40 6.28 -9.96 -10.69
C PHE A 40 7.34 -8.85 -10.64
N ALA A 41 8.24 -8.89 -9.67
CA ALA A 41 9.34 -7.92 -9.54
C ALA A 41 10.27 -7.90 -10.77
N ALA A 42 10.47 -9.05 -11.42
CA ALA A 42 11.25 -9.14 -12.66
C ALA A 42 10.46 -8.74 -13.93
N GLY A 43 9.22 -8.28 -13.80
CA GLY A 43 8.36 -7.90 -14.94
C GLY A 43 7.92 -9.07 -15.82
N LYS A 44 8.07 -10.31 -15.35
CA LYS A 44 7.63 -11.53 -16.05
C LYS A 44 6.14 -11.80 -15.91
N LEU A 45 5.52 -11.20 -14.91
CA LEU A 45 4.09 -11.25 -14.64
C LEU A 45 3.52 -9.85 -14.63
N THR A 46 2.40 -9.66 -15.32
CA THR A 46 1.60 -8.45 -15.17
C THR A 46 0.87 -8.48 -13.82
N PRO A 47 0.39 -7.33 -13.28
CA PRO A 47 -0.42 -7.31 -12.07
C PRO A 47 -1.62 -8.26 -12.11
N VAL A 48 -2.30 -8.35 -13.27
CA VAL A 48 -3.43 -9.26 -13.48
C VAL A 48 -3.00 -10.72 -13.40
N GLN A 49 -1.91 -11.09 -14.09
CA GLN A 49 -1.39 -12.46 -14.05
C GLN A 49 -0.93 -12.86 -12.65
N TYR A 50 -0.30 -11.92 -11.93
CA TYR A 50 0.08 -12.13 -10.54
C TYR A 50 -1.16 -12.42 -9.67
N ALA A 51 -2.19 -11.59 -9.74
CA ALA A 51 -3.43 -11.77 -9.00
C ALA A 51 -4.12 -13.10 -9.33
N GLN A 52 -4.22 -13.45 -10.62
CA GLN A 52 -4.83 -14.72 -11.07
C GLN A 52 -4.09 -15.92 -10.48
N ARG A 53 -2.75 -15.97 -10.61
CA ARG A 53 -1.95 -17.09 -10.11
C ARG A 53 -1.96 -17.20 -8.60
N SER A 54 -1.97 -16.08 -7.88
CA SER A 54 -2.09 -16.09 -6.43
C SER A 54 -3.47 -16.57 -5.98
N CYS A 55 -4.54 -16.16 -6.67
CA CYS A 55 -5.88 -16.68 -6.39
C CYS A 55 -5.96 -18.21 -6.64
N GLU A 56 -5.38 -18.69 -7.74
CA GLU A 56 -5.32 -20.13 -8.04
C GLU A 56 -4.56 -20.90 -6.96
N LEU A 57 -3.42 -20.34 -6.50
CA LEU A 57 -2.58 -20.94 -5.47
C LEU A 57 -3.31 -21.06 -4.13
N TRP A 58 -4.07 -20.02 -3.75
CA TRP A 58 -4.69 -19.94 -2.42
C TRP A 58 -6.15 -20.41 -2.38
N ALA A 59 -6.78 -20.68 -3.53
CA ALA A 59 -8.22 -20.90 -3.64
C ALA A 59 -8.77 -22.01 -2.73
N ALA A 60 -8.01 -23.09 -2.52
CA ALA A 60 -8.44 -24.24 -1.71
C ALA A 60 -8.39 -23.97 -0.19
N GLU A 61 -7.49 -23.10 0.25
CA GLU A 61 -7.11 -22.99 1.66
C GLU A 61 -7.48 -21.63 2.28
N LEU A 62 -7.52 -20.54 1.48
CA LEU A 62 -7.67 -19.19 2.02
C LEU A 62 -9.06 -18.97 2.61
N THR A 63 -9.08 -18.52 3.86
CA THR A 63 -10.28 -18.11 4.59
C THR A 63 -10.10 -16.73 5.19
N GLU A 64 -11.18 -16.09 5.59
CA GLU A 64 -11.15 -14.81 6.32
C GLU A 64 -10.34 -14.89 7.63
N LEU A 65 -10.28 -16.06 8.27
CA LEU A 65 -9.45 -16.26 9.47
C LEU A 65 -7.95 -16.17 9.13
N HIS A 66 -7.53 -16.73 7.99
CA HIS A 66 -6.15 -16.63 7.52
C HIS A 66 -5.80 -15.17 7.18
N VAL A 67 -6.70 -14.44 6.51
CA VAL A 67 -6.50 -13.01 6.20
C VAL A 67 -6.40 -12.18 7.49
N ALA A 68 -7.27 -12.44 8.47
CA ALA A 68 -7.23 -11.75 9.76
C ALA A 68 -5.91 -12.04 10.50
N ALA A 69 -5.52 -13.31 10.59
CA ALA A 69 -4.26 -13.71 11.24
C ALA A 69 -3.03 -13.13 10.54
N ALA A 70 -3.01 -13.10 9.20
CA ALA A 70 -1.97 -12.46 8.42
C ALA A 70 -1.86 -10.96 8.71
N PHE A 71 -3.00 -10.26 8.74
CA PHE A 71 -3.05 -8.83 9.03
C PHE A 71 -2.58 -8.52 10.46
N ASP A 72 -3.11 -9.24 11.45
CA ASP A 72 -2.81 -9.00 12.86
C ASP A 72 -1.35 -9.35 13.23
N GLY A 73 -0.80 -10.41 12.60
CA GLY A 73 0.57 -10.86 12.82
C GLY A 73 1.64 -10.17 11.96
N ALA A 74 1.26 -9.34 11.01
CA ALA A 74 2.19 -8.69 10.10
C ALA A 74 3.11 -7.67 10.81
N PRO A 75 4.35 -7.48 10.34
CA PRO A 75 5.31 -6.55 10.93
C PRO A 75 5.02 -5.10 10.54
N TRP A 76 3.93 -4.56 11.04
CA TRP A 76 3.56 -3.17 10.83
C TRP A 76 4.57 -2.21 11.45
N LEU A 77 4.79 -1.06 10.82
CA LEU A 77 5.50 0.04 11.48
C LEU A 77 4.74 0.47 12.73
N THR A 78 5.46 0.86 13.75
CA THR A 78 4.85 1.50 14.92
C THR A 78 4.39 2.92 14.58
N GLY A 79 3.49 3.49 15.37
CA GLY A 79 3.07 4.89 15.21
C GLY A 79 2.07 5.17 14.09
N ILE A 80 1.58 4.16 13.35
CA ILE A 80 0.62 4.38 12.24
C ILE A 80 -0.64 5.09 12.73
N ARG A 81 -1.26 4.57 13.79
CA ARG A 81 -2.53 5.12 14.31
C ARG A 81 -2.34 6.51 14.89
N GLU A 82 -1.23 6.75 15.55
CA GLU A 82 -0.86 8.04 16.13
C GLU A 82 -0.62 9.09 15.04
N VAL A 83 0.08 8.74 13.97
CA VAL A 83 0.30 9.62 12.81
C VAL A 83 -1.03 9.98 12.15
N TRP A 84 -1.89 9.00 11.89
CA TRP A 84 -3.19 9.25 11.27
C TRP A 84 -4.13 10.05 12.18
N ALA A 85 -4.05 9.87 13.49
CA ALA A 85 -4.77 10.69 14.45
C ALA A 85 -4.29 12.15 14.42
N ASP A 86 -2.97 12.40 14.36
CA ASP A 86 -2.41 13.76 14.24
C ASP A 86 -2.80 14.42 12.92
N ILE A 87 -2.70 13.71 11.79
CA ILE A 87 -3.14 14.18 10.46
C ILE A 87 -4.60 14.66 10.55
N ARG A 88 -5.47 13.83 11.11
CA ARG A 88 -6.89 14.17 11.26
C ARG A 88 -7.13 15.35 12.20
N ALA A 89 -6.41 15.40 13.33
CA ALA A 89 -6.50 16.51 14.29
C ALA A 89 -6.11 17.87 13.66
N ARG A 90 -5.28 17.84 12.62
CA ARG A 90 -4.88 19.02 11.83
C ARG A 90 -5.88 19.39 10.73
N GLY A 91 -6.98 18.63 10.59
CA GLY A 91 -7.95 18.80 9.51
C GLY A 91 -7.43 18.33 8.14
N GLU A 92 -6.39 17.51 8.13
CA GLU A 92 -5.80 16.89 6.94
C GLU A 92 -6.40 15.50 6.71
N ARG A 93 -6.09 14.85 5.58
CA ARG A 93 -6.62 13.55 5.20
C ARG A 93 -5.50 12.54 4.97
N CYS A 94 -5.79 11.28 5.24
CA CYS A 94 -4.89 10.17 4.92
C CYS A 94 -5.60 9.08 4.12
N ALA A 95 -4.93 8.60 3.09
CA ALA A 95 -5.40 7.52 2.24
C ALA A 95 -4.29 6.46 2.09
N VAL A 96 -4.69 5.20 2.03
CA VAL A 96 -3.79 4.10 1.66
C VAL A 96 -4.10 3.69 0.22
N ILE A 97 -3.07 3.58 -0.62
CA ILE A 97 -3.18 3.14 -2.01
C ILE A 97 -2.13 2.06 -2.27
N SER A 98 -2.55 0.80 -2.34
CA SER A 98 -1.68 -0.35 -2.54
C SER A 98 -2.11 -1.20 -3.73
N LEU A 99 -1.18 -1.91 -4.36
CA LEU A 99 -1.49 -2.91 -5.39
C LEU A 99 -2.00 -4.22 -4.79
N SER A 100 -1.89 -4.41 -3.49
CA SER A 100 -2.34 -5.57 -2.73
C SER A 100 -3.86 -5.74 -2.71
N PRO A 101 -4.37 -6.93 -2.35
CA PRO A 101 -5.80 -7.21 -2.32
C PRO A 101 -6.59 -6.24 -1.43
N SER A 102 -7.72 -5.74 -1.93
CA SER A 102 -8.58 -4.79 -1.21
C SER A 102 -9.06 -5.33 0.14
N PHE A 103 -9.38 -6.62 0.22
CA PHE A 103 -9.80 -7.27 1.48
C PHE A 103 -8.73 -7.23 2.60
N PHE A 104 -7.46 -7.03 2.24
CA PHE A 104 -6.37 -6.84 3.19
C PHE A 104 -6.16 -5.34 3.48
N VAL A 105 -6.09 -4.52 2.44
CA VAL A 105 -5.82 -3.07 2.53
C VAL A 105 -6.93 -2.34 3.30
N GLU A 106 -8.19 -2.67 3.06
CA GLU A 106 -9.36 -2.03 3.68
C GLU A 106 -9.45 -2.23 5.20
N ARG A 107 -8.75 -3.22 5.76
CA ARG A 107 -8.66 -3.40 7.22
C ARG A 107 -7.98 -2.20 7.91
N LEU A 108 -7.18 -1.42 7.19
CA LEU A 108 -6.55 -0.21 7.68
C LEU A 108 -7.54 0.93 7.97
N LEU A 109 -8.76 0.88 7.43
CA LEU A 109 -9.85 1.81 7.79
C LEU A 109 -10.16 1.77 9.29
N ALA A 110 -10.11 0.58 9.90
CA ALA A 110 -10.31 0.42 11.36
C ALA A 110 -9.18 1.05 12.19
N TRP A 111 -8.03 1.33 11.58
CA TRP A 111 -6.90 2.02 12.24
C TRP A 111 -6.96 3.53 12.08
N GLY A 112 -7.87 4.03 11.24
CA GLY A 112 -8.14 5.45 11.09
C GLY A 112 -7.71 6.06 9.75
N ALA A 113 -7.39 5.27 8.72
CA ALA A 113 -7.30 5.79 7.36
C ALA A 113 -8.67 6.35 6.94
N ASP A 114 -8.70 7.51 6.26
CA ASP A 114 -9.95 8.06 5.73
C ASP A 114 -10.46 7.24 4.55
N THR A 115 -9.54 6.72 3.72
CA THR A 115 -9.83 5.80 2.62
C THR A 115 -8.70 4.78 2.44
N ALA A 116 -9.03 3.62 1.89
CA ALA A 116 -8.08 2.56 1.59
C ALA A 116 -8.44 1.93 0.24
N HIS A 117 -7.49 1.91 -0.68
CA HIS A 117 -7.65 1.43 -2.05
C HIS A 117 -6.67 0.30 -2.32
N GLY A 118 -7.20 -0.86 -2.62
CA GLY A 118 -6.46 -2.05 -3.04
C GLY A 118 -6.96 -2.57 -4.39
N SER A 119 -6.22 -3.51 -4.98
CA SER A 119 -6.72 -4.26 -6.14
C SER A 119 -7.96 -5.05 -5.75
N LEU A 120 -8.99 -5.01 -6.59
CA LEU A 120 -10.24 -5.73 -6.36
C LEU A 120 -10.04 -7.22 -6.71
N TRP A 121 -9.70 -8.01 -5.71
CA TRP A 121 -9.65 -9.45 -5.81
C TRP A 121 -11.02 -10.04 -5.47
N PRO A 122 -11.31 -11.29 -5.88
CA PRO A 122 -12.52 -11.97 -5.46
C PRO A 122 -12.66 -12.01 -3.94
N ALA A 123 -13.90 -12.05 -3.46
CA ALA A 123 -14.17 -12.23 -2.03
C ALA A 123 -13.64 -13.58 -1.53
N VAL A 124 -13.13 -13.60 -0.33
CA VAL A 124 -12.65 -14.82 0.34
C VAL A 124 -13.84 -15.57 0.97
N PRO A 125 -13.96 -16.90 0.78
CA PRO A 125 -13.13 -17.78 -0.06
C PRO A 125 -13.36 -17.53 -1.56
N PHE A 126 -12.31 -17.63 -2.36
CA PHE A 126 -12.36 -17.34 -3.80
C PHE A 126 -13.30 -18.30 -4.54
N ARG A 127 -14.42 -17.78 -5.05
CA ARG A 127 -15.42 -18.52 -5.84
C ARG A 127 -15.61 -17.96 -7.22
N GLN A 128 -14.95 -16.85 -7.52
CA GLN A 128 -15.07 -16.14 -8.78
C GLN A 128 -13.67 -15.86 -9.33
N PRO A 129 -13.52 -15.74 -10.65
CA PRO A 129 -12.25 -15.36 -11.24
C PRO A 129 -11.87 -13.91 -10.88
N VAL A 130 -10.60 -13.59 -11.03
CA VAL A 130 -10.10 -12.22 -10.94
C VAL A 130 -10.63 -11.42 -12.15
N GLU A 131 -11.29 -10.30 -11.86
CA GLU A 131 -11.71 -9.34 -12.89
C GLU A 131 -10.54 -8.39 -13.22
N PRO A 132 -9.98 -8.45 -14.43
CA PRO A 132 -8.78 -7.67 -14.79
C PRO A 132 -8.92 -6.17 -14.57
N ALA A 133 -10.12 -5.62 -14.81
CA ALA A 133 -10.40 -4.19 -14.64
C ALA A 133 -10.29 -3.70 -13.20
N GLY A 134 -10.41 -4.61 -12.22
CA GLY A 134 -10.29 -4.29 -10.80
C GLY A 134 -8.85 -4.30 -10.27
N ILE A 135 -7.89 -4.80 -11.06
CA ILE A 135 -6.50 -4.92 -10.62
C ILE A 135 -5.75 -3.62 -10.87
N LEU A 136 -5.22 -3.05 -9.80
CA LEU A 136 -4.48 -1.80 -9.84
C LEU A 136 -3.09 -1.97 -10.47
N SER A 137 -2.61 -0.89 -11.07
CA SER A 137 -1.24 -0.74 -11.55
C SER A 137 -0.60 0.50 -10.92
N SER A 138 0.71 0.70 -11.09
CA SER A 138 1.40 1.89 -10.61
C SER A 138 0.76 3.19 -11.11
N ALA A 139 0.26 3.21 -12.35
CA ALA A 139 -0.46 4.36 -12.91
C ALA A 139 -1.81 4.62 -12.20
N ALA A 140 -2.43 3.60 -11.65
CA ALA A 140 -3.68 3.74 -10.91
C ALA A 140 -3.47 4.53 -9.61
N LYS A 141 -2.30 4.49 -8.98
CA LYS A 141 -1.99 5.28 -7.77
C LYS A 141 -2.16 6.79 -8.05
N VAL A 142 -1.69 7.28 -9.19
CA VAL A 142 -1.82 8.70 -9.57
C VAL A 142 -3.29 9.04 -9.83
N ARG A 143 -4.01 8.19 -10.58
CA ARG A 143 -5.44 8.41 -10.87
C ARG A 143 -6.27 8.46 -9.58
N ILE A 144 -6.05 7.54 -8.64
CA ILE A 144 -6.74 7.53 -7.34
C ILE A 144 -6.39 8.78 -6.53
N ALA A 145 -5.14 9.23 -6.55
CA ALA A 145 -4.73 10.47 -5.90
C ALA A 145 -5.48 11.69 -6.48
N ASP A 146 -5.63 11.76 -7.81
CA ASP A 146 -6.41 12.82 -8.47
C ASP A 146 -7.89 12.79 -8.08
N GLU A 147 -8.49 11.60 -8.06
CA GLU A 147 -9.90 11.40 -7.64
C GLU A 147 -10.11 11.86 -6.19
N LEU A 148 -9.18 11.52 -5.29
CA LEU A 148 -9.21 11.96 -3.89
C LEU A 148 -8.99 13.47 -3.76
N CYS A 149 -8.10 14.06 -4.57
CA CYS A 149 -7.95 15.52 -4.61
C CYS A 149 -9.27 16.21 -4.97
N VAL A 150 -9.96 15.72 -6.00
CA VAL A 150 -11.27 16.25 -6.38
C VAL A 150 -12.29 16.08 -5.24
N GLN A 151 -12.35 14.90 -4.64
CA GLN A 151 -13.27 14.58 -3.55
C GLN A 151 -13.09 15.51 -2.34
N TYR A 152 -11.84 15.87 -2.02
CA TYR A 152 -11.52 16.70 -0.83
C TYR A 152 -11.31 18.19 -1.15
N GLY A 153 -11.52 18.62 -2.41
CA GLY A 153 -11.28 19.99 -2.82
C GLY A 153 -9.81 20.42 -2.74
N LEU A 154 -8.91 19.48 -3.01
CA LEU A 154 -7.45 19.64 -2.99
C LEU A 154 -6.86 19.51 -4.39
N THR A 155 -5.56 19.71 -4.49
CA THR A 155 -4.78 19.53 -5.71
C THR A 155 -3.55 18.65 -5.41
N ARG A 156 -2.83 18.21 -6.44
CA ARG A 156 -1.55 17.49 -6.26
C ARG A 156 -0.53 18.30 -5.44
N ALA A 157 -0.60 19.63 -5.48
CA ALA A 157 0.27 20.52 -4.70
C ALA A 157 0.06 20.37 -3.18
N ASP A 158 -1.09 19.86 -2.77
CA ASP A 158 -1.45 19.62 -1.37
C ASP A 158 -1.15 18.18 -0.92
N CYS A 159 -0.63 17.33 -1.83
CA CYS A 159 -0.35 15.93 -1.55
C CYS A 159 1.05 15.71 -0.97
N VAL A 160 1.13 14.70 -0.10
CA VAL A 160 2.37 14.11 0.40
C VAL A 160 2.29 12.59 0.17
N ALA A 161 3.24 12.01 -0.55
CA ALA A 161 3.28 10.57 -0.80
C ALA A 161 4.34 9.86 0.05
N TYR A 162 4.04 8.63 0.46
CA TYR A 162 4.96 7.74 1.16
C TYR A 162 4.99 6.40 0.43
N GLY A 163 6.18 5.90 0.11
CA GLY A 163 6.35 4.69 -0.67
C GLY A 163 7.76 4.12 -0.55
N ASP A 164 7.99 2.92 -1.09
CA ASP A 164 9.26 2.21 -0.95
C ASP A 164 9.84 1.70 -2.28
N SER A 165 9.05 1.60 -3.35
CA SER A 165 9.43 0.78 -4.50
C SER A 165 9.04 1.39 -5.85
N LEU A 166 9.37 0.67 -6.93
CA LEU A 166 9.07 1.06 -8.31
C LEU A 166 7.59 1.42 -8.52
N SER A 167 6.68 0.82 -7.76
CA SER A 167 5.24 1.08 -7.87
C SER A 167 4.85 2.52 -7.49
N ASP A 168 5.72 3.25 -6.78
CA ASP A 168 5.49 4.60 -6.26
C ASP A 168 6.11 5.70 -7.11
N THR A 169 6.97 5.34 -8.06
CA THR A 169 7.72 6.31 -8.88
C THR A 169 6.82 7.32 -9.59
N ALA A 170 5.72 6.85 -10.18
CA ALA A 170 4.78 7.73 -10.88
C ALA A 170 4.08 8.69 -9.92
N LEU A 171 3.71 8.23 -8.72
CA LEU A 171 3.09 9.06 -7.69
C LEU A 171 4.10 10.09 -7.14
N PHE A 172 5.34 9.67 -6.87
CA PHE A 172 6.40 10.59 -6.42
C PHE A 172 6.70 11.69 -7.43
N ALA A 173 6.70 11.36 -8.72
CA ALA A 173 6.86 12.35 -9.79
C ALA A 173 5.66 13.30 -9.93
N ALA A 174 4.48 12.90 -9.46
CA ALA A 174 3.24 13.67 -9.61
C ALA A 174 2.97 14.65 -8.46
N VAL A 175 3.64 14.50 -7.30
CA VAL A 175 3.41 15.29 -6.09
C VAL A 175 4.67 16.06 -5.68
N PRO A 176 4.54 17.24 -5.02
CA PRO A 176 5.71 18.06 -4.67
C PRO A 176 6.52 17.49 -3.50
N ARG A 177 5.90 16.67 -2.66
CA ARG A 177 6.55 16.08 -1.47
C ARG A 177 6.33 14.58 -1.44
N SER A 178 7.42 13.84 -1.32
CA SER A 178 7.41 12.39 -1.18
C SER A 178 8.46 11.94 -0.19
N VAL A 179 8.16 10.90 0.57
CA VAL A 179 9.06 10.29 1.54
C VAL A 179 9.31 8.84 1.14
N ALA A 180 10.55 8.54 0.80
CA ALA A 180 10.99 7.17 0.58
C ALA A 180 11.15 6.48 1.95
N VAL A 181 10.29 5.50 2.25
CA VAL A 181 10.24 4.80 3.55
C VAL A 181 10.85 3.42 3.37
N ASN A 182 11.99 3.14 4.01
CA ASN A 182 12.73 1.87 3.89
C ASN A 182 12.96 1.43 2.43
N ALA A 183 13.08 2.40 1.54
CA ALA A 183 12.93 2.25 0.10
C ALA A 183 14.13 1.60 -0.57
N ASP A 184 13.83 0.96 -1.69
CA ASP A 184 14.83 0.48 -2.64
C ASP A 184 15.46 1.63 -3.45
N HIS A 185 16.39 1.27 -4.36
CA HIS A 185 17.12 2.24 -5.18
C HIS A 185 16.25 2.93 -6.25
N HIS A 186 15.05 2.40 -6.58
CA HIS A 186 14.19 2.97 -7.62
C HIS A 186 13.57 4.30 -7.20
N VAL A 187 13.25 4.47 -5.92
CA VAL A 187 12.58 5.66 -5.41
C VAL A 187 13.43 6.52 -4.48
N SER A 188 14.50 5.96 -3.89
CA SER A 188 15.35 6.71 -2.94
C SER A 188 15.98 7.96 -3.54
N GLY A 189 16.28 7.96 -4.85
CA GLY A 189 16.82 9.11 -5.57
C GLY A 189 15.76 10.07 -6.16
N LEU A 190 14.48 9.71 -6.11
CA LEU A 190 13.36 10.51 -6.62
C LEU A 190 12.59 11.22 -5.52
N ALA A 191 12.67 10.71 -4.30
CA ALA A 191 11.93 11.25 -3.18
C ALA A 191 12.47 12.61 -2.71
N TRP A 192 11.55 13.45 -2.23
CA TRP A 192 11.90 14.71 -1.56
C TRP A 192 12.69 14.48 -0.26
N ALA A 193 12.36 13.40 0.48
CA ALA A 193 13.06 12.97 1.68
C ALA A 193 13.11 11.44 1.76
N ALA A 194 13.99 10.90 2.60
CA ALA A 194 14.10 9.47 2.86
C ALA A 194 14.12 9.19 4.35
N TYR A 195 13.52 8.07 4.74
CA TYR A 195 13.46 7.56 6.09
C TYR A 195 13.76 6.06 6.11
N ALA A 196 14.57 5.64 7.06
CA ALA A 196 14.82 4.22 7.34
C ALA A 196 14.55 3.96 8.82
N GLY A 197 13.65 3.03 9.11
CA GLY A 197 13.28 2.70 10.48
C GLY A 197 11.96 1.95 10.60
N ARG A 198 11.53 1.71 11.83
CA ARG A 198 10.32 0.95 12.16
C ARG A 198 9.20 1.79 12.79
N ASP A 199 9.34 3.11 12.79
CA ASP A 199 8.38 4.03 13.39
C ASP A 199 7.94 5.09 12.38
N LEU A 200 6.69 5.03 11.94
CA LEU A 200 6.14 5.94 10.93
C LEU A 200 6.21 7.41 11.37
N ARG A 201 6.24 7.69 12.67
CA ARG A 201 6.36 9.05 13.20
C ARG A 201 7.62 9.73 12.68
N GLY A 202 8.74 8.99 12.55
CA GLY A 202 9.98 9.53 12.00
C GLY A 202 9.85 9.96 10.54
N ALA A 203 9.17 9.19 9.69
CA ALA A 203 8.89 9.56 8.31
C ALA A 203 7.93 10.77 8.22
N TYR A 204 6.91 10.79 9.07
CA TYR A 204 5.92 11.87 9.12
C TYR A 204 6.51 13.21 9.57
N GLU A 205 7.42 13.21 10.56
CA GLU A 205 8.08 14.43 11.04
C GLU A 205 8.85 15.17 9.95
N LEU A 206 9.42 14.47 8.98
CA LEU A 206 10.14 15.10 7.86
C LEU A 206 9.25 16.07 7.07
N VAL A 207 7.98 15.76 6.93
CA VAL A 207 7.02 16.60 6.16
C VAL A 207 6.15 17.47 7.05
N ARG A 208 6.01 17.13 8.33
CA ARG A 208 5.24 17.90 9.31
C ARG A 208 5.92 19.21 9.65
N THR A 209 7.23 19.20 9.80
CA THR A 209 8.06 20.35 10.19
C THR A 209 8.65 21.11 9.01
N GLY A 210 8.69 20.53 7.82
CA GLY A 210 9.17 21.17 6.60
C GLY A 210 8.10 22.13 6.03
N GLN A 211 8.02 23.34 6.54
CA GLN A 211 7.33 24.47 5.90
C GLN A 211 8.25 25.18 4.91
#